data_3c50ddb6a7d215cd938b4dc2ba2be9db
#
_entry.id   3c50ddb6a7d215cd938b4dc2ba2be9db
#
_cell.length_a   1.000
_cell.length_b   1.000
_cell.length_c   1.000
_cell.angle_alpha   90.00
_cell.angle_beta   90.00
_cell.angle_gamma   90.00
#
_symmetry.space_group_name_H-M   'P 1'
#
loop_
_entity.id
_entity.type
_entity.pdbx_description
1 polymer ?
#
loop_
_entity_poly.entity_id
_entity_poly.type
_entity_poly.pdbx_seq_one_letter_code
_entity_poly.pdbx_strand_id
1 'polypeptide(L)'
;MSEVSIIGIDLAKRVFQLHGTCANGAVIFRKKLTRVQLLAFMSKQPECTVAMEACATAHCWGREIEKLGHTVRLIAPNYVKPFVKRQKNDVADAEAIVEAASRPTMRFVELKSEAQQARAM
;
A
#
# COMPACT_ATOMS: atom_id res chain seq x y z
N MET A 1 21.94 1.03 9.06
CA MET A 1 21.14 0.72 7.88
C MET A 1 19.71 1.16 8.07
N SER A 2 19.16 1.78 7.05
CA SER A 2 17.78 2.27 7.13
C SER A 2 16.81 1.11 6.91
N GLU A 3 15.83 1.01 7.80
CA GLU A 3 14.75 0.04 7.65
C GLU A 3 13.63 0.65 6.82
N VAL A 4 12.85 -0.21 6.17
CA VAL A 4 11.65 0.25 5.46
C VAL A 4 10.66 0.84 6.45
N SER A 5 10.13 2.01 6.11
CA SER A 5 9.15 2.72 6.94
C SER A 5 7.75 2.68 6.33
N ILE A 6 7.67 2.85 5.02
CA ILE A 6 6.41 2.81 4.29
C ILE A 6 6.58 1.92 3.06
N ILE A 7 5.62 1.05 2.84
CA ILE A 7 5.52 0.25 1.62
C ILE A 7 4.21 0.62 0.94
N GLY A 8 4.30 1.16 -0.28
CA GLY A 8 3.14 1.38 -1.12
C GLY A 8 2.91 0.17 -2.00
N ILE A 9 1.68 -0.29 -2.09
CA ILE A 9 1.32 -1.43 -2.92
C ILE A 9 0.27 -1.02 -3.95
N ASP A 10 0.62 -1.16 -5.21
CA ASP A 10 -0.32 -1.00 -6.30
C ASP A 10 -0.92 -2.38 -6.62
N LEU A 11 -2.23 -2.51 -6.42
CA LEU A 11 -2.94 -3.78 -6.56
C LEU A 11 -3.39 -3.98 -8.01
N ALA A 12 -2.46 -4.41 -8.85
CA ALA A 12 -2.79 -4.74 -10.24
C ALA A 12 -3.43 -6.14 -10.32
N LYS A 13 -3.95 -6.49 -11.49
CA LYS A 13 -4.73 -7.72 -11.64
C LYS A 13 -3.97 -9.01 -11.35
N ARG A 14 -2.73 -9.10 -11.80
CA ARG A 14 -1.94 -10.35 -11.70
C ARG A 14 -0.73 -10.23 -10.81
N VAL A 15 -0.09 -9.08 -10.82
CA VAL A 15 1.08 -8.83 -9.99
C VAL A 15 0.87 -7.53 -9.24
N PHE A 16 1.45 -7.46 -8.07
CA PHE A 16 1.41 -6.27 -7.25
C PHE A 16 2.76 -5.58 -7.34
N GLN A 17 2.76 -4.27 -7.50
CA GLN A 17 3.98 -3.47 -7.52
C GLN A 17 4.16 -2.87 -6.13
N LEU A 18 5.33 -3.11 -5.53
CA LEU A 18 5.66 -2.59 -4.22
C LEU A 18 6.76 -1.54 -4.33
N HIS A 19 6.62 -0.49 -3.52
CA HIS A 19 7.60 0.59 -3.43
C HIS A 19 7.88 0.83 -1.94
N GLY A 20 9.07 0.48 -1.49
CA GLY A 20 9.45 0.62 -0.08
C GLY A 20 10.42 1.77 0.12
N THR A 21 10.14 2.61 1.10
CA THR A 21 11.00 3.75 1.45
C THR A 21 11.33 3.72 2.93
N CYS A 22 12.45 4.35 3.29
CA CYS A 22 12.79 4.56 4.69
C CYS A 22 12.17 5.88 5.19
N ALA A 23 12.39 6.19 6.46
CA ALA A 23 11.77 7.34 7.12
C ALA A 23 12.04 8.68 6.44
N ASN A 24 13.19 8.84 5.80
CA ASN A 24 13.52 10.08 5.10
C ASN A 24 13.08 10.12 3.64
N GLY A 25 12.34 9.09 3.19
CA GLY A 25 11.81 9.04 1.84
C GLY A 25 12.72 8.37 0.81
N ALA A 26 13.91 7.93 1.19
CA ALA A 26 14.81 7.24 0.26
C ALA A 26 14.25 5.87 -0.11
N VAL A 27 14.35 5.52 -1.39
CA VAL A 27 13.85 4.24 -1.88
C VAL A 27 14.75 3.11 -1.41
N ILE A 28 14.16 2.10 -0.77
CA ILE A 28 14.87 0.90 -0.33
C ILE A 28 14.70 -0.20 -1.36
N PHE A 29 13.48 -0.38 -1.88
CA PHE A 29 13.25 -1.38 -2.92
C PHE A 29 12.05 -1.01 -3.80
N ARG A 30 12.06 -1.59 -4.98
CA ARG A 30 10.91 -1.65 -5.89
C ARG A 30 10.80 -3.10 -6.31
N LYS A 31 9.61 -3.68 -6.14
CA LYS A 31 9.42 -5.11 -6.35
C LYS A 31 8.09 -5.40 -7.02
N LYS A 32 8.08 -6.46 -7.83
CA LYS A 32 6.84 -7.05 -8.32
C LYS A 32 6.65 -8.38 -7.62
N LEU A 33 5.46 -8.60 -7.08
CA LEU A 33 5.11 -9.85 -6.42
C LEU A 33 3.79 -10.37 -6.94
N THR A 34 3.67 -11.68 -7.01
CA THR A 34 2.38 -12.30 -7.28
C THR A 34 1.54 -12.29 -6.01
N ARG A 35 0.25 -12.58 -6.16
CA ARG A 35 -0.65 -12.68 -5.00
C ARG A 35 -0.16 -13.69 -3.98
N VAL A 36 0.36 -14.82 -4.45
CA VAL A 36 0.86 -15.87 -3.57
C VAL A 36 2.08 -15.41 -2.78
N GLN A 37 2.92 -14.59 -3.38
CA GLN A 37 4.15 -14.12 -2.76
C GLN A 37 3.96 -12.98 -1.77
N LEU A 38 2.87 -12.22 -1.90
CA LEU A 38 2.71 -10.97 -1.14
C LEU A 38 2.76 -11.18 0.37
N LEU A 39 1.92 -12.06 0.91
CA LEU A 39 1.84 -12.22 2.36
C LEU A 39 3.13 -12.83 2.94
N ALA A 40 3.75 -13.74 2.20
CA ALA A 40 5.03 -14.31 2.63
C ALA A 40 6.11 -13.23 2.71
N PHE A 41 6.16 -12.34 1.71
CA PHE A 41 7.10 -11.24 1.71
C PHE A 41 6.83 -10.28 2.87
N MET A 42 5.56 -9.91 3.07
CA MET A 42 5.18 -8.96 4.12
C MET A 42 5.44 -9.51 5.52
N SER A 43 5.30 -10.83 5.69
CA SER A 43 5.56 -11.46 6.99
C SER A 43 7.04 -11.36 7.40
N LYS A 44 7.92 -11.18 6.43
CA LYS A 44 9.37 -11.08 6.68
C LYS A 44 9.84 -9.63 6.86
N GLN A 45 8.98 -8.66 6.60
CA GLN A 45 9.36 -7.26 6.74
C GLN A 45 9.22 -6.80 8.18
N PRO A 46 10.08 -5.86 8.62
CA PRO A 46 9.86 -5.25 9.93
C PRO A 46 8.53 -4.51 9.93
N GLU A 47 7.93 -4.36 11.10
CA GLU A 47 6.69 -3.60 11.25
C GLU A 47 6.82 -2.23 10.58
N CYS A 48 5.88 -1.93 9.70
CA CYS A 48 5.92 -0.67 8.96
C CYS A 48 4.51 -0.25 8.55
N THR A 49 4.41 0.92 7.95
CA THR A 49 3.15 1.38 7.36
C THR A 49 3.03 0.81 5.95
N VAL A 50 1.88 0.23 5.66
CA VAL A 50 1.57 -0.30 4.32
C VAL A 50 0.41 0.50 3.76
N ALA A 51 0.66 1.18 2.65
CA ALA A 51 -0.33 2.05 2.02
C ALA A 51 -0.84 1.45 0.72
N MET A 52 -2.14 1.58 0.49
CA MET A 52 -2.78 1.11 -0.73
C MET A 52 -3.87 2.09 -1.14
N GLU A 53 -4.15 2.14 -2.43
CA GLU A 53 -5.29 2.90 -2.93
C GLU A 53 -6.57 2.17 -2.54
N ALA A 54 -7.55 2.89 -1.99
CA ALA A 54 -8.78 2.27 -1.51
C ALA A 54 -9.60 1.68 -2.65
N CYS A 55 -9.94 0.41 -2.51
CA CYS A 55 -10.82 -0.33 -3.42
C CYS A 55 -11.28 -1.58 -2.67
N ALA A 56 -12.20 -2.32 -3.27
CA ALA A 56 -12.75 -3.51 -2.60
C ALA A 56 -11.67 -4.51 -2.19
N THR A 57 -10.73 -4.81 -3.10
CA THR A 57 -9.66 -5.78 -2.80
C THR A 57 -8.67 -5.24 -1.78
N ALA A 58 -8.48 -3.92 -1.70
CA ALA A 58 -7.56 -3.33 -0.74
C ALA A 58 -8.00 -3.58 0.70
N HIS A 59 -9.30 -3.59 0.98
CA HIS A 59 -9.79 -3.92 2.32
C HIS A 59 -9.44 -5.37 2.68
N CYS A 60 -9.63 -6.29 1.75
CA CYS A 60 -9.30 -7.69 1.98
C CYS A 60 -7.81 -7.88 2.24
N TRP A 61 -6.96 -7.38 1.35
CA TRP A 61 -5.52 -7.47 1.53
C TRP A 61 -5.04 -6.73 2.78
N GLY A 62 -5.66 -5.57 3.05
CA GLY A 62 -5.33 -4.78 4.24
C GLY A 62 -5.56 -5.55 5.53
N ARG A 63 -6.68 -6.27 5.62
CA ARG A 63 -6.95 -7.08 6.81
C ARG A 63 -5.89 -8.16 7.01
N GLU A 64 -5.48 -8.83 5.92
CA GLU A 64 -4.46 -9.87 6.01
C GLU A 64 -3.10 -9.31 6.38
N ILE A 65 -2.74 -8.16 5.82
CA ILE A 65 -1.47 -7.50 6.12
C ILE A 65 -1.45 -6.98 7.56
N GLU A 66 -2.57 -6.44 8.03
CA GLU A 66 -2.69 -5.97 9.41
C GLU A 66 -2.49 -7.10 10.42
N LYS A 67 -2.96 -8.30 10.10
CA LYS A 67 -2.74 -9.48 10.93
C LYS A 67 -1.26 -9.83 11.10
N LEU A 68 -0.43 -9.41 10.17
CA LEU A 68 1.01 -9.64 10.23
C LEU A 68 1.74 -8.60 11.10
N GLY A 69 1.00 -7.63 11.65
CA GLY A 69 1.57 -6.64 12.56
C GLY A 69 1.83 -5.27 11.93
N HIS A 70 1.52 -5.10 10.66
CA HIS A 70 1.73 -3.82 9.98
C HIS A 70 0.57 -2.86 10.18
N THR A 71 0.85 -1.56 10.08
CA THR A 71 -0.18 -0.53 10.08
C THR A 71 -0.64 -0.29 8.64
N VAL A 72 -1.91 -0.53 8.37
CA VAL A 72 -2.46 -0.37 7.02
C VAL A 72 -3.12 0.98 6.87
N ARG A 73 -2.83 1.68 5.76
CA ARG A 73 -3.42 2.98 5.42
C ARG A 73 -4.01 2.89 4.02
N LEU A 74 -5.30 3.15 3.90
CA LEU A 74 -5.96 3.20 2.61
C LEU A 74 -6.21 4.65 2.21
N ILE A 75 -5.95 4.98 0.96
CA ILE A 75 -6.07 6.36 0.45
C ILE A 75 -7.03 6.37 -0.72
N ALA A 76 -7.97 7.31 -0.72
CA ALA A 76 -8.89 7.46 -1.82
C ALA A 76 -8.13 7.74 -3.13
N PRO A 77 -8.55 7.15 -4.26
CA PRO A 77 -7.84 7.32 -5.52
C PRO A 77 -7.62 8.77 -5.94
N ASN A 78 -8.57 9.65 -5.68
CA ASN A 78 -8.44 11.06 -6.03
C ASN A 78 -7.35 11.78 -5.26
N TYR A 79 -6.93 11.25 -4.11
CA TYR A 79 -5.83 11.82 -3.34
C TYR A 79 -4.46 11.24 -3.74
N VAL A 80 -4.44 10.12 -4.43
CA VAL A 80 -3.21 9.53 -4.96
C VAL A 80 -2.84 10.15 -6.30
N LYS A 81 -3.83 10.40 -7.14
CA LYS A 81 -3.65 10.91 -8.51
C LYS A 81 -2.67 12.08 -8.64
N PRO A 82 -2.75 13.12 -7.79
CA PRO A 82 -1.84 14.26 -7.94
C PRO A 82 -0.35 13.92 -7.80
N PHE A 83 -0.04 12.78 -7.20
CA PHE A 83 1.34 12.36 -6.97
C PHE A 83 1.88 11.44 -8.06
N VAL A 84 1.04 11.02 -9.01
CA VAL A 84 1.48 10.17 -10.11
C VAL A 84 2.31 11.00 -11.08
N LYS A 85 3.53 10.55 -11.33
CA LYS A 85 4.42 11.22 -12.26
C LYS A 85 4.03 10.89 -13.70
N ARG A 86 4.64 11.60 -14.65
CA ARG A 86 4.24 11.60 -16.06
C ARG A 86 3.88 10.27 -16.69
N GLN A 87 4.59 9.21 -16.35
CA GLN A 87 4.35 7.91 -16.97
C GLN A 87 3.42 7.11 -16.09
N LYS A 88 2.27 6.73 -16.64
CA LYS A 88 1.32 5.88 -15.94
C LYS A 88 1.76 4.44 -16.08
N ASN A 89 2.37 3.91 -15.04
CA ASN A 89 2.69 2.50 -14.95
C ASN A 89 2.65 2.09 -13.48
N ASP A 90 2.70 0.80 -13.22
CA ASP A 90 2.56 0.28 -11.86
C ASP A 90 3.63 0.81 -10.91
N VAL A 91 4.84 1.02 -11.41
CA VAL A 91 5.93 1.58 -10.59
C VAL A 91 5.61 2.99 -10.15
N ALA A 92 5.16 3.84 -11.07
CA ALA A 92 4.79 5.22 -10.76
C ALA A 92 3.58 5.28 -9.84
N ASP A 93 2.63 4.35 -10.00
CA ASP A 93 1.45 4.28 -9.15
C ASP A 93 1.81 3.90 -7.72
N ALA A 94 2.68 2.91 -7.53
CA ALA A 94 3.13 2.51 -6.21
C ALA A 94 3.92 3.64 -5.52
N GLU A 95 4.76 4.35 -6.25
CA GLU A 95 5.50 5.51 -5.74
C GLU A 95 4.53 6.61 -5.29
N ALA A 96 3.50 6.89 -6.11
CA ALA A 96 2.51 7.91 -5.77
C ALA A 96 1.75 7.57 -4.48
N ILE A 97 1.46 6.31 -4.27
CA ILE A 97 0.80 5.85 -3.04
C ILE A 97 1.67 6.16 -1.82
N VAL A 98 2.98 5.89 -1.91
CA VAL A 98 3.90 6.20 -0.81
C VAL A 98 3.96 7.70 -0.55
N GLU A 99 4.07 8.51 -1.59
CA GLU A 99 4.13 9.97 -1.44
C GLU A 99 2.86 10.51 -0.81
N ALA A 100 1.69 10.03 -1.26
CA ALA A 100 0.42 10.43 -0.69
C ALA A 100 0.34 10.05 0.80
N ALA A 101 0.75 8.85 1.15
CA ALA A 101 0.73 8.37 2.53
C ALA A 101 1.66 9.16 3.45
N SER A 102 2.69 9.77 2.88
CA SER A 102 3.69 10.54 3.63
C SER A 102 3.22 11.95 4.00
N ARG A 103 2.13 12.42 3.42
CA ARG A 103 1.66 13.80 3.66
C ARG A 103 1.05 13.93 5.05
N PRO A 104 1.45 14.97 5.80
CA PRO A 104 0.98 15.13 7.19
C PRO A 104 -0.54 15.28 7.34
N THR A 105 -1.20 15.83 6.32
CA THR A 105 -2.64 16.10 6.38
C THR A 105 -3.46 15.11 5.57
N MET A 106 -2.86 14.02 5.13
CA MET A 106 -3.58 13.03 4.34
C MET A 106 -4.67 12.36 5.16
N ARG A 107 -5.85 12.22 4.55
CA ARG A 107 -6.98 11.53 5.16
C ARG A 107 -7.02 10.11 4.64
N PHE A 108 -7.11 9.16 5.58
CA PHE A 108 -7.13 7.74 5.24
C PHE A 108 -8.54 7.19 5.31
N VAL A 109 -8.82 6.22 4.43
CA VAL A 109 -10.09 5.51 4.44
C VAL A 109 -9.97 4.39 5.49
N GLU A 110 -10.98 4.27 6.34
CA GLU A 110 -10.98 3.25 7.37
C GLU A 110 -11.07 1.86 6.77
N LEU A 111 -10.25 0.95 7.30
CA LEU A 111 -10.24 -0.44 6.85
C LEU A 111 -11.53 -1.13 7.30
N LYS A 112 -12.28 -1.66 6.34
CA LYS A 112 -13.55 -2.34 6.62
C LYS A 112 -13.33 -3.79 7.01
N SER A 113 -14.13 -4.27 7.97
CA SER A 113 -14.20 -5.69 8.29
C SER A 113 -14.92 -6.43 7.18
N GLU A 114 -14.85 -7.77 7.20
CA GLU A 114 -15.59 -8.60 6.25
C GLU A 114 -17.09 -8.33 6.32
N ALA A 115 -17.62 -8.22 7.54
CA ALA A 115 -19.05 -7.96 7.74
C ALA A 115 -19.45 -6.60 7.15
N GLN A 116 -18.61 -5.58 7.33
CA GLN A 116 -18.89 -4.26 6.78
C GLN A 116 -18.88 -4.27 5.26
N GLN A 117 -17.95 -4.99 4.65
CA GLN A 117 -17.90 -5.11 3.19
C GLN A 117 -19.12 -5.87 2.65
N ALA A 118 -19.51 -6.93 3.31
CA ALA A 118 -20.69 -7.70 2.90
C ALA A 118 -21.95 -6.87 2.93
N ARG A 119 -22.10 -6.01 3.95
CA ARG A 119 -23.28 -5.14 4.05
C ARG A 119 -23.30 -4.02 3.02
N ALA A 120 -22.15 -3.60 2.55
CA ALA A 120 -22.05 -2.53 1.55
C ALA A 120 -22.40 -2.99 0.14
N MET A 121 -22.52 -4.28 -0.06
CA MET A 121 -22.85 -4.84 -1.38
C MET A 121 -24.38 -4.93 -1.58
#